data_bc2dd8c0de0fac975ddda730c382ebd5
#
_entry.id   bc2dd8c0de0fac975ddda730c382ebd5
#
_cell.length_a   1.000
_cell.length_b   1.000
_cell.length_c   1.000
_cell.angle_alpha   90.00
_cell.angle_beta   90.00
_cell.angle_gamma   90.00
#
_symmetry.space_group_name_H-M   'P 1'
#
loop_
_entity.id
_entity.type
_entity.pdbx_description
1 polymer ?
#
loop_
_entity_poly.entity_id
_entity_poly.type
_entity_poly.pdbx_seq_one_letter_code
_entity_poly.pdbx_strand_id
1 'polypeptide(L)'
;MAKRLLIITQRVDENDDLLGFFASWIREFASHYHRVTVITLAKGEYSLPGNVRILSLGKEAHASKSTQALRFIRMLWNEVRAHDAVFAHMSPIFAIAAWPFTKIWRKKLALWYLHRSRTLKLRLALALVDTLMTADARSLTIRSPKIIAVGHGIDTAHFTIPQRRPD
;
A
#
# COMPACT_ATOMS: atom_id res chain seq x y z
N MET A 1 4.48 -16.04 16.71
CA MET A 1 5.55 -15.07 16.37
C MET A 1 4.93 -13.74 16.03
N ALA A 2 5.50 -12.64 16.51
CA ALA A 2 5.02 -11.28 16.23
C ALA A 2 5.27 -10.91 14.76
N LYS A 3 4.22 -10.74 13.97
CA LYS A 3 4.32 -10.47 12.52
C LYS A 3 4.67 -9.01 12.24
N ARG A 4 5.47 -8.78 11.20
CA ARG A 4 5.91 -7.44 10.73
C ARG A 4 5.48 -7.25 9.29
N LEU A 5 4.84 -6.12 8.98
CA LEU A 5 4.33 -5.78 7.66
C LEU A 5 5.11 -4.61 7.06
N LEU A 6 5.57 -4.78 5.83
CA LEU A 6 6.09 -3.69 5.01
C LEU A 6 4.99 -3.23 4.03
N ILE A 7 4.63 -1.96 4.09
CA ILE A 7 3.70 -1.31 3.17
C ILE A 7 4.47 -0.41 2.21
N ILE A 8 4.06 -0.37 0.94
CA ILE A 8 4.61 0.54 -0.07
C ILE A 8 3.44 1.31 -0.67
N THR A 9 3.46 2.64 -0.54
CA THR A 9 2.36 3.51 -1.00
C THR A 9 2.86 4.79 -1.66
N GLN A 10 1.97 5.56 -2.27
CA GLN A 10 2.31 6.82 -2.93
C GLN A 10 2.42 7.98 -1.94
N ARG A 11 1.53 8.04 -0.95
CA ARG A 11 1.50 9.12 0.03
C ARG A 11 1.00 8.63 1.39
N VAL A 12 1.54 9.22 2.44
CA VAL A 12 1.01 9.14 3.82
C VAL A 12 0.81 10.56 4.29
N ASP A 13 -0.45 11.02 4.27
CA ASP A 13 -0.85 12.38 4.59
C ASP A 13 -2.36 12.37 4.82
N GLU A 14 -2.81 12.69 6.03
CA GLU A 14 -4.24 12.68 6.37
C GLU A 14 -5.02 13.80 5.69
N ASN A 15 -4.34 14.85 5.26
CA ASN A 15 -4.93 15.99 4.56
C ASN A 15 -4.93 15.81 3.02
N ASP A 16 -4.50 14.66 2.50
CA ASP A 16 -4.55 14.39 1.06
C ASP A 16 -5.97 14.00 0.62
N ASP A 17 -6.53 14.71 -0.35
CA ASP A 17 -7.90 14.53 -0.84
C ASP A 17 -8.17 13.12 -1.41
N LEU A 18 -7.14 12.44 -1.92
CA LEU A 18 -7.28 11.14 -2.59
C LEU A 18 -6.81 9.97 -1.71
N LEU A 19 -5.77 10.16 -0.94
CA LEU A 19 -5.10 9.08 -0.19
C LEU A 19 -5.14 9.28 1.34
N GLY A 20 -5.78 10.34 1.85
CA GLY A 20 -5.91 10.62 3.27
C GLY A 20 -6.54 9.46 4.05
N PHE A 21 -7.52 8.77 3.43
CA PHE A 21 -8.14 7.57 4.01
C PHE A 21 -7.14 6.44 4.32
N PHE A 22 -6.01 6.40 3.63
CA PHE A 22 -5.05 5.31 3.80
C PHE A 22 -4.33 5.35 5.15
N ALA A 23 -4.30 6.51 5.82
CA ALA A 23 -3.80 6.60 7.18
C ALA A 23 -4.65 5.75 8.16
N SER A 24 -5.98 5.69 7.97
CA SER A 24 -6.85 4.81 8.77
C SER A 24 -6.55 3.33 8.52
N TRP A 25 -6.24 2.95 7.30
CA TRP A 25 -5.82 1.57 6.98
C TRP A 25 -4.48 1.22 7.64
N ILE A 26 -3.53 2.16 7.67
CA ILE A 26 -2.25 1.94 8.36
C ILE A 26 -2.48 1.74 9.86
N ARG A 27 -3.41 2.50 10.50
CA ARG A 27 -3.78 2.29 11.90
C ARG A 27 -4.38 0.90 12.13
N GLU A 28 -5.26 0.46 11.23
CA GLU A 28 -5.86 -0.87 11.30
C GLU A 28 -4.79 -1.97 11.14
N PHE A 29 -3.89 -1.86 10.19
CA PHE A 29 -2.75 -2.77 10.10
C PHE A 29 -1.89 -2.75 11.38
N ALA A 30 -1.67 -1.58 11.97
CA ALA A 30 -0.88 -1.45 13.18
C ALA A 30 -1.51 -2.15 14.40
N SER A 31 -2.84 -2.31 14.44
CA SER A 31 -3.53 -3.07 15.50
C SER A 31 -3.30 -4.58 15.39
N HIS A 32 -3.02 -5.10 14.19
CA HIS A 32 -2.84 -6.53 13.92
C HIS A 32 -1.39 -6.98 13.77
N TYR A 33 -0.47 -6.04 13.56
CA TYR A 33 0.95 -6.33 13.36
C TYR A 33 1.81 -5.74 14.47
N HIS A 34 2.79 -6.49 14.92
CA HIS A 34 3.74 -6.01 15.93
C HIS A 34 4.51 -4.77 15.47
N ARG A 35 4.83 -4.70 14.19
CA ARG A 35 5.48 -3.54 13.54
C ARG A 35 4.98 -3.37 12.13
N VAL A 36 4.69 -2.14 11.76
CA VAL A 36 4.38 -1.73 10.38
C VAL A 36 5.44 -0.73 9.94
N THR A 37 6.10 -1.00 8.83
CA THR A 37 6.97 -0.02 8.16
C THR A 37 6.33 0.38 6.85
N VAL A 38 6.26 1.68 6.57
CA VAL A 38 5.65 2.20 5.34
C VAL A 38 6.72 2.94 4.54
N ILE A 39 7.02 2.46 3.34
CA ILE A 39 7.80 3.21 2.34
C ILE A 39 6.81 4.01 1.50
N THR A 40 6.99 5.32 1.43
CA THR A 40 6.10 6.23 0.69
C THR A 40 6.88 7.17 -0.23
N LEU A 41 6.30 7.53 -1.39
CA LEU A 41 6.91 8.55 -2.26
C LEU A 41 6.97 9.91 -1.57
N ALA A 42 5.89 10.29 -0.90
CA ALA A 42 5.77 11.56 -0.17
C ALA A 42 5.10 11.33 1.18
N LYS A 43 5.47 12.12 2.16
CA LYS A 43 4.78 12.21 3.46
C LYS A 43 4.31 13.64 3.70
N GLY A 44 3.17 13.78 4.35
CA GLY A 44 2.64 15.02 4.88
C GLY A 44 2.41 14.89 6.39
N GLU A 45 1.27 15.38 6.85
CA GLU A 45 0.86 15.29 8.25
C GLU A 45 0.14 13.96 8.50
N TYR A 46 0.47 13.31 9.60
CA TYR A 46 -0.17 12.05 10.02
C TYR A 46 -0.03 11.83 11.53
N SER A 47 -1.04 11.17 12.10
CA SER A 47 -1.03 10.68 13.47
C SER A 47 -1.18 9.15 13.46
N LEU A 48 -0.09 8.43 13.72
CA LEU A 48 -0.02 6.97 13.64
C LEU A 48 0.52 6.35 14.93
N PRO A 49 0.13 5.10 15.25
CA PRO A 49 0.61 4.40 16.43
C PRO A 49 2.14 4.25 16.47
N GLY A 50 2.71 4.13 17.68
CA GLY A 50 4.16 4.07 17.90
C GLY A 50 4.87 2.84 17.28
N ASN A 51 4.12 1.80 16.90
CA ASN A 51 4.64 0.64 16.18
C ASN A 51 4.69 0.83 14.65
N VAL A 52 4.33 2.03 14.14
CA VAL A 52 4.41 2.40 12.73
C VAL A 52 5.63 3.27 12.48
N ARG A 53 6.40 2.94 11.43
CA ARG A 53 7.54 3.74 10.96
C ARG A 53 7.37 4.15 9.51
N ILE A 54 7.43 5.45 9.23
CA ILE A 54 7.31 6.01 7.88
C ILE A 54 8.70 6.31 7.31
N LEU A 55 8.97 5.83 6.10
CA LEU A 55 10.18 6.04 5.33
C LEU A 55 9.82 6.75 4.02
N SER A 56 10.12 8.04 3.92
CA SER A 56 9.84 8.82 2.70
C SER A 56 10.97 8.72 1.68
N LEU A 57 10.59 8.64 0.40
CA LEU A 57 11.52 8.76 -0.72
C LEU A 57 11.91 10.22 -1.00
N GLY A 58 11.22 11.18 -0.38
CA GLY A 58 11.57 12.59 -0.40
C GLY A 58 10.94 13.39 -1.54
N LYS A 59 9.82 12.92 -2.11
CA LYS A 59 9.09 13.70 -3.14
C LYS A 59 8.56 15.02 -2.58
N GLU A 60 8.15 15.06 -1.32
CA GLU A 60 7.75 16.28 -0.59
C GLU A 60 8.89 17.28 -0.41
N ALA A 61 10.13 16.80 -0.40
CA ALA A 61 11.34 17.62 -0.34
C ALA A 61 11.99 17.83 -1.72
N HIS A 62 11.21 17.67 -2.80
CA HIS A 62 11.65 17.85 -4.19
C HIS A 62 12.87 17.00 -4.59
N ALA A 63 13.10 15.84 -3.93
CA ALA A 63 14.17 14.94 -4.32
C ALA A 63 14.04 14.51 -5.79
N SER A 64 15.16 14.42 -6.50
CA SER A 64 15.17 14.00 -7.91
C SER A 64 14.63 12.57 -8.07
N LYS A 65 14.13 12.23 -9.26
CA LYS A 65 13.63 10.87 -9.53
C LYS A 65 14.70 9.79 -9.35
N SER A 66 15.95 10.10 -9.70
CA SER A 66 17.10 9.21 -9.47
C SER A 66 17.37 8.99 -7.98
N THR A 67 17.33 10.06 -7.18
CA THR A 67 17.48 9.99 -5.72
C THR A 67 16.34 9.16 -5.11
N GLN A 68 15.10 9.39 -5.53
CA GLN A 68 13.95 8.60 -5.06
C GLN A 68 14.12 7.12 -5.41
N ALA A 69 14.53 6.80 -6.64
CA ALA A 69 14.75 5.43 -7.09
C ALA A 69 15.86 4.74 -6.28
N LEU A 70 17.00 5.42 -6.06
CA LEU A 70 18.10 4.87 -5.27
C LEU A 70 17.69 4.62 -3.81
N ARG A 71 17.00 5.59 -3.19
CA ARG A 71 16.45 5.42 -1.84
C ARG A 71 15.48 4.24 -1.78
N PHE A 72 14.61 4.09 -2.78
CA PHE A 72 13.62 3.03 -2.85
C PHE A 72 14.29 1.64 -2.87
N ILE A 73 15.26 1.45 -3.77
CA ILE A 73 15.99 0.18 -3.87
C ILE A 73 16.73 -0.14 -2.55
N ARG A 74 17.41 0.86 -1.95
CA ARG A 74 18.09 0.67 -0.66
C ARG A 74 17.11 0.32 0.47
N MET A 75 15.97 0.99 0.51
CA MET A 75 14.92 0.68 1.50
C MET A 75 14.32 -0.71 1.28
N LEU A 76 14.03 -1.09 0.03
CA LEU A 76 13.55 -2.45 -0.27
C LEU A 76 14.54 -3.52 0.18
N TRP A 77 15.84 -3.33 -0.11
CA TRP A 77 16.88 -4.26 0.33
C TRP A 77 16.89 -4.46 1.85
N ASN A 78 16.79 -3.40 2.61
CA ASN A 78 16.87 -3.47 4.07
C ASN A 78 15.56 -3.95 4.71
N GLU A 79 14.43 -3.42 4.23
CA GLU A 79 13.14 -3.61 4.90
C GLU A 79 12.47 -4.93 4.52
N VAL A 80 12.55 -5.37 3.25
CA VAL A 80 11.92 -6.64 2.85
C VAL A 80 12.53 -7.80 3.64
N ARG A 81 13.83 -7.79 3.87
CA ARG A 81 14.50 -8.80 4.70
C ARG A 81 13.98 -8.83 6.14
N ALA A 82 13.70 -7.65 6.70
CA ALA A 82 13.32 -7.49 8.10
C ALA A 82 11.82 -7.73 8.37
N HIS A 83 10.99 -7.91 7.33
CA HIS A 83 9.53 -8.05 7.44
C HIS A 83 9.07 -9.42 6.95
N ASP A 84 7.84 -9.80 7.32
CA ASP A 84 7.28 -11.13 7.03
C ASP A 84 6.45 -11.12 5.75
N ALA A 85 5.86 -9.97 5.40
CA ALA A 85 5.10 -9.75 4.17
C ALA A 85 5.26 -8.32 3.65
N VAL A 86 5.01 -8.14 2.35
CA VAL A 86 5.02 -6.86 1.64
C VAL A 86 3.65 -6.60 1.04
N PHE A 87 3.11 -5.41 1.28
CA PHE A 87 1.84 -4.93 0.76
C PHE A 87 2.06 -3.68 -0.10
N ALA A 88 1.92 -3.82 -1.42
CA ALA A 88 1.98 -2.71 -2.36
C ALA A 88 0.58 -2.10 -2.56
N HIS A 89 0.42 -0.80 -2.30
CA HIS A 89 -0.85 -0.10 -2.38
C HIS A 89 -0.95 0.74 -3.66
N MET A 90 -2.01 0.49 -4.45
CA MET A 90 -2.48 1.27 -5.60
C MET A 90 -1.48 1.41 -6.78
N SER A 91 -0.29 0.82 -6.71
CA SER A 91 0.70 0.96 -7.79
C SER A 91 1.34 -0.38 -8.19
N PRO A 92 1.05 -0.87 -9.40
CA PRO A 92 1.72 -2.06 -9.94
C PRO A 92 3.25 -1.96 -9.99
N ILE A 93 3.79 -0.73 -10.18
CA ILE A 93 5.24 -0.50 -10.23
C ILE A 93 5.91 -0.83 -8.90
N PHE A 94 5.26 -0.54 -7.78
CA PHE A 94 5.79 -0.88 -6.46
C PHE A 94 5.89 -2.39 -6.26
N ALA A 95 4.87 -3.14 -6.68
CA ALA A 95 4.88 -4.58 -6.61
C ALA A 95 5.98 -5.18 -7.52
N ILE A 96 6.12 -4.68 -8.76
CA ILE A 96 7.16 -5.11 -9.68
C ILE A 96 8.56 -4.85 -9.10
N ALA A 97 8.80 -3.66 -8.54
CA ALA A 97 10.09 -3.31 -7.95
C ALA A 97 10.40 -4.09 -6.67
N ALA A 98 9.38 -4.42 -5.86
CA ALA A 98 9.56 -5.18 -4.63
C ALA A 98 9.77 -6.69 -4.90
N TRP A 99 9.27 -7.22 -6.01
CA TRP A 99 9.25 -8.64 -6.31
C TRP A 99 10.64 -9.33 -6.24
N PRO A 100 11.74 -8.80 -6.82
CA PRO A 100 13.04 -9.46 -6.73
C PRO A 100 13.48 -9.68 -5.27
N PHE A 101 13.25 -8.68 -4.43
CA PHE A 101 13.59 -8.73 -3.01
C PHE A 101 12.72 -9.74 -2.26
N THR A 102 11.41 -9.77 -2.54
CA THR A 102 10.51 -10.74 -1.91
C THR A 102 10.86 -12.17 -2.30
N LYS A 103 11.31 -12.41 -3.51
CA LYS A 103 11.80 -13.73 -3.95
C LYS A 103 13.10 -14.14 -3.27
N ILE A 104 14.09 -13.24 -3.19
CA ILE A 104 15.36 -13.50 -2.52
C ILE A 104 15.15 -13.92 -1.07
N TRP A 105 14.29 -13.21 -0.33
CA TRP A 105 14.03 -13.49 1.09
C TRP A 105 12.76 -14.32 1.37
N ARG A 106 12.18 -14.93 0.33
CA ARG A 106 10.99 -15.80 0.43
C ARG A 106 9.83 -15.16 1.21
N LYS A 107 9.56 -13.87 0.92
CA LYS A 107 8.47 -13.12 1.54
C LYS A 107 7.24 -13.11 0.64
N LYS A 108 6.06 -13.05 1.26
CA LYS A 108 4.80 -12.89 0.53
C LYS A 108 4.65 -11.46 0.04
N LEU A 109 4.16 -11.31 -1.21
CA LEU A 109 3.89 -10.02 -1.85
C LEU A 109 2.43 -9.93 -2.23
N ALA A 110 1.71 -8.97 -1.66
CA ALA A 110 0.35 -8.63 -2.02
C ALA A 110 0.30 -7.26 -2.71
N LEU A 111 -0.59 -7.11 -3.69
CA LEU A 111 -0.91 -5.84 -4.34
C LEU A 111 -2.38 -5.51 -4.12
N TRP A 112 -2.68 -4.33 -3.57
CA TRP A 112 -4.00 -3.73 -3.62
C TRP A 112 -4.13 -2.85 -4.86
N TYR A 113 -5.19 -3.08 -5.68
CA TYR A 113 -5.40 -2.33 -6.91
C TYR A 113 -6.89 -2.18 -7.27
N LEU A 114 -7.31 -0.97 -7.67
CA LEU A 114 -8.71 -0.63 -7.90
C LEU A 114 -8.93 0.20 -9.18
N HIS A 115 -8.31 -0.12 -10.28
CA HIS A 115 -8.56 0.58 -11.54
C HIS A 115 -8.91 -0.38 -12.66
N ARG A 116 -9.84 0.02 -13.53
CA ARG A 116 -10.27 -0.76 -14.72
C ARG A 116 -9.21 -0.85 -15.83
N SER A 117 -8.03 -0.28 -15.65
CA SER A 117 -6.99 -0.24 -16.68
C SER A 117 -6.38 -1.60 -16.97
N ARG A 118 -6.22 -1.92 -18.27
CA ARG A 118 -5.52 -3.12 -18.75
C ARG A 118 -4.08 -2.80 -19.13
N THR A 119 -3.28 -2.28 -18.24
CA THR A 119 -1.90 -1.95 -18.56
C THR A 119 -1.00 -3.18 -18.52
N LEU A 120 0.03 -3.19 -19.36
CA LEU A 120 1.08 -4.22 -19.30
C LEU A 120 1.72 -4.30 -17.91
N LYS A 121 1.86 -3.15 -17.23
CA LYS A 121 2.38 -3.08 -15.85
C LYS A 121 1.49 -3.87 -14.87
N LEU A 122 0.15 -3.77 -14.98
CA LEU A 122 -0.76 -4.53 -14.14
C LEU A 122 -0.66 -6.04 -14.43
N ARG A 123 -0.59 -6.42 -15.69
CA ARG A 123 -0.44 -7.85 -16.08
C ARG A 123 0.86 -8.43 -15.55
N LEU A 124 1.97 -7.68 -15.65
CA LEU A 124 3.26 -8.07 -15.11
C LEU A 124 3.20 -8.18 -13.58
N ALA A 125 2.66 -7.16 -12.89
CA ALA A 125 2.51 -7.20 -11.45
C ALA A 125 1.69 -8.42 -10.99
N LEU A 126 0.54 -8.72 -11.66
CA LEU A 126 -0.30 -9.88 -11.35
C LEU A 126 0.45 -11.21 -11.53
N ALA A 127 1.31 -11.31 -12.54
CA ALA A 127 2.14 -12.51 -12.72
C ALA A 127 3.13 -12.70 -11.55
N LEU A 128 3.65 -11.60 -11.00
CA LEU A 128 4.73 -11.57 -10.01
C LEU A 128 4.25 -11.66 -8.56
N VAL A 129 3.08 -11.10 -8.21
CA VAL A 129 2.56 -11.11 -6.84
C VAL A 129 2.00 -12.48 -6.45
N ASP A 130 1.94 -12.75 -5.14
CA ASP A 130 1.25 -13.93 -4.62
C ASP A 130 -0.27 -13.71 -4.60
N THR A 131 -0.71 -12.48 -4.31
CA THR A 131 -2.13 -12.11 -4.22
C THR A 131 -2.35 -10.70 -4.74
N LEU A 132 -3.41 -10.49 -5.52
CA LEU A 132 -3.93 -9.18 -5.87
C LEU A 132 -5.28 -8.98 -5.19
N MET A 133 -5.36 -7.99 -4.34
CA MET A 133 -6.58 -7.61 -3.62
C MET A 133 -7.27 -6.45 -4.33
N THR A 134 -8.58 -6.47 -4.37
CA THR A 134 -9.40 -5.39 -4.94
C THR A 134 -10.69 -5.25 -4.14
N ALA A 135 -11.36 -4.12 -4.25
CA ALA A 135 -12.65 -3.93 -3.60
C ALA A 135 -13.76 -4.79 -4.22
N ASP A 136 -13.80 -4.87 -5.55
CA ASP A 136 -14.77 -5.66 -6.30
C ASP A 136 -14.05 -6.35 -7.47
N ALA A 137 -14.28 -7.65 -7.64
CA ALA A 137 -13.71 -8.42 -8.76
C ALA A 137 -14.11 -7.85 -10.14
N ARG A 138 -15.28 -7.19 -10.25
CA ARG A 138 -15.74 -6.51 -11.46
C ARG A 138 -14.96 -5.24 -11.79
N SER A 139 -14.23 -4.69 -10.82
CA SER A 139 -13.35 -3.52 -11.03
C SER A 139 -12.13 -3.87 -11.88
N LEU A 140 -11.77 -5.15 -11.97
CA LEU A 140 -10.64 -5.62 -12.76
C LEU A 140 -11.14 -6.30 -14.05
N THR A 141 -10.56 -5.92 -15.16
CA THR A 141 -10.86 -6.52 -16.47
C THR A 141 -10.00 -7.75 -16.76
N ILE A 142 -9.18 -8.16 -15.80
CA ILE A 142 -8.29 -9.34 -15.87
C ILE A 142 -8.80 -10.37 -14.86
N ARG A 143 -8.88 -11.64 -15.26
CA ARG A 143 -9.24 -12.75 -14.38
C ARG A 143 -8.00 -13.55 -13.99
N SER A 144 -7.88 -13.92 -12.73
CA SER A 144 -6.80 -14.76 -12.21
C SER A 144 -7.23 -15.36 -10.87
N PRO A 145 -6.81 -16.59 -10.54
CA PRO A 145 -7.05 -17.19 -9.23
C PRO A 145 -6.33 -16.44 -8.08
N LYS A 146 -5.37 -15.58 -8.40
CA LYS A 146 -4.68 -14.72 -7.42
C LYS A 146 -5.48 -13.50 -7.00
N ILE A 147 -6.61 -13.21 -7.66
CA ILE A 147 -7.43 -12.02 -7.40
C ILE A 147 -8.46 -12.35 -6.31
N ILE A 148 -8.45 -11.57 -5.25
CA ILE A 148 -9.38 -11.67 -4.12
C ILE A 148 -10.13 -10.34 -3.98
N ALA A 149 -11.46 -10.37 -4.03
CA ALA A 149 -12.30 -9.24 -3.68
C ALA A 149 -12.48 -9.20 -2.16
N VAL A 150 -12.06 -8.11 -1.52
CA VAL A 150 -12.07 -7.94 -0.05
C VAL A 150 -13.00 -6.80 0.40
N GLY A 151 -13.71 -6.15 -0.55
CA GLY A 151 -14.53 -4.98 -0.26
C GLY A 151 -13.72 -3.69 -0.09
N HIS A 152 -14.45 -2.58 0.10
CA HIS A 152 -13.85 -1.31 0.49
C HIS A 152 -13.82 -1.24 2.02
N GLY A 153 -12.66 -1.06 2.61
CA GLY A 153 -12.52 -0.72 4.02
C GLY A 153 -12.88 0.76 4.23
N ILE A 154 -14.17 1.08 4.34
CA ILE A 154 -14.65 2.44 4.60
C ILE A 154 -15.00 2.53 6.08
N ASP A 155 -14.46 3.52 6.77
CA ASP A 155 -14.87 3.86 8.13
C ASP A 155 -16.25 4.54 8.08
N THR A 156 -17.29 3.75 8.32
CA THR A 156 -18.68 4.22 8.31
C THR A 156 -19.00 5.17 9.47
N ALA A 157 -18.21 5.18 10.53
CA ALA A 157 -18.36 6.13 11.62
C ALA A 157 -17.94 7.56 11.21
N HIS A 158 -17.05 7.67 10.24
CA HIS A 158 -16.60 8.96 9.69
C HIS A 158 -17.58 9.56 8.68
N PHE A 159 -18.40 8.72 8.03
CA PHE A 159 -19.40 9.14 7.04
C PHE A 159 -20.80 9.11 7.63
N THR A 160 -21.17 10.13 8.42
CA THR A 160 -22.56 10.32 8.86
C THR A 160 -23.39 10.93 7.73
N ILE A 161 -24.47 10.24 7.35
CA ILE A 161 -25.49 10.82 6.46
C ILE A 161 -26.13 11.98 7.25
N PRO A 162 -26.14 13.23 6.73
CA PRO A 162 -26.89 14.30 7.37
C PRO A 162 -28.35 13.87 7.49
N GLN A 163 -28.90 13.87 8.70
CA GLN A 163 -30.32 13.62 8.87
C GLN A 163 -31.08 14.69 8.06
N ARG A 164 -31.88 14.24 7.09
CA ARG A 164 -32.80 15.10 6.37
C ARG A 164 -33.66 15.81 7.40
N ARG A 165 -33.58 17.14 7.50
CA ARG A 165 -34.55 17.91 8.30
C ARG A 165 -35.93 17.61 7.69
N PRO A 166 -36.93 17.21 8.49
CA PRO A 166 -38.30 17.17 8.02
C PRO A 166 -38.71 18.62 7.72
N ASP A 167 -39.26 18.84 6.52
CA ASP A 167 -39.89 20.07 6.09
C ASP A 167 -41.15 20.32 6.93
#